data_0b1b716128bd5f69b83b457372097ade
#
_entry.id   0b1b716128bd5f69b83b457372097ade
#
_cell.length_a   1.000
_cell.length_b   1.000
_cell.length_c   1.000
_cell.angle_alpha   90.00
_cell.angle_beta   90.00
_cell.angle_gamma   90.00
#
_symmetry.space_group_name_H-M   'P 1'
#
loop_
_entity.id
_entity.type
_entity.pdbx_description
1 polymer ?
#
loop_
_entity_poly.entity_id
_entity_poly.type
_entity_poly.pdbx_seq_one_letter_code
_entity_poly.pdbx_strand_id
1 'polypeptide(L)'
;MKLETIAVHGGYSPDPTTKAVAVPIYQTTSYAFDSTQHGADLFDLKVAGNIYTRIMNPTQDVLEKRVAEMEGGIASLAMASGMAAITAAIQTITEAGDNIVTSSTLYGGTYNLFAHTLPQYGIDVRFADYRDPGAFEKLIDGKTKAIFCESVGNPLGNITDFEKLAEIAHKHGVPVIVDNTVPSPYLCRPFEHGADIVVHALTKYLGGHGNSIGGIIVDSGKFPWAEHKAKFKRLNEPDVSYHGVVYTEALGPAAYIGRARVVPLRNMGAAISPFNAFLILQGVETLALRMDRICENSLKIAGFLKSHPKVSWVNYAGLPEHKDHALVQKYMGGRASGILNFGVKGGRDGGGKFQDALQLVTRLVNIGDCKTLACHPASTTHRQLGPEEMAKAGVSEDMIRLSIGIEHVDDLIADLDQALNAS
;
A
#
# COMPACT_ATOMS: atom_id res chain seq x y z
N MET A 1 8.84 -15.34 -14.98
CA MET A 1 9.87 -14.27 -15.25
C MET A 1 10.37 -13.71 -13.93
N LYS A 2 11.53 -13.05 -13.91
CA LYS A 2 12.00 -12.28 -12.75
C LYS A 2 11.20 -10.97 -12.66
N LEU A 3 11.12 -10.38 -11.48
CA LEU A 3 10.28 -9.23 -11.21
C LEU A 3 10.63 -8.02 -12.09
N GLU A 4 11.91 -7.76 -12.32
CA GLU A 4 12.40 -6.68 -13.17
C GLU A 4 11.89 -6.82 -14.63
N THR A 5 11.82 -8.06 -15.12
CA THR A 5 11.25 -8.36 -16.45
C THR A 5 9.74 -8.18 -16.45
N ILE A 6 9.04 -8.62 -15.39
CA ILE A 6 7.59 -8.44 -15.25
C ILE A 6 7.26 -6.95 -15.19
N ALA A 7 8.04 -6.15 -14.48
CA ALA A 7 7.83 -4.71 -14.35
C ALA A 7 7.80 -3.98 -15.71
N VAL A 8 8.54 -4.49 -16.70
CA VAL A 8 8.62 -3.93 -18.05
C VAL A 8 7.62 -4.57 -19.02
N HIS A 9 7.40 -5.90 -18.94
CA HIS A 9 6.64 -6.65 -19.93
C HIS A 9 5.30 -7.22 -19.43
N GLY A 10 5.10 -7.32 -18.11
CA GLY A 10 3.92 -7.95 -17.53
C GLY A 10 2.62 -7.28 -17.96
N GLY A 11 1.60 -8.10 -18.20
CA GLY A 11 0.25 -7.63 -18.51
C GLY A 11 0.04 -6.97 -19.87
N TYR A 12 1.07 -6.86 -20.73
CA TYR A 12 0.96 -6.21 -22.03
C TYR A 12 1.72 -6.95 -23.14
N SER A 13 1.11 -6.98 -24.31
CA SER A 13 1.76 -7.31 -25.59
C SER A 13 1.43 -6.21 -26.60
N PRO A 14 2.26 -5.98 -27.64
CA PRO A 14 2.01 -4.93 -28.62
C PRO A 14 0.56 -4.97 -29.15
N ASP A 15 -0.07 -3.79 -29.20
CA ASP A 15 -1.46 -3.64 -29.62
C ASP A 15 -1.75 -4.39 -30.93
N PRO A 16 -2.75 -5.27 -30.99
CA PRO A 16 -2.96 -6.14 -32.15
C PRO A 16 -3.31 -5.39 -33.44
N THR A 17 -3.88 -4.19 -33.32
CA THR A 17 -4.31 -3.37 -34.47
C THR A 17 -3.21 -2.43 -34.92
N THR A 18 -2.66 -1.62 -34.00
CA THR A 18 -1.68 -0.57 -34.32
C THR A 18 -0.24 -1.02 -34.24
N LYS A 19 0.02 -2.17 -33.56
CA LYS A 19 1.36 -2.68 -33.21
C LYS A 19 2.13 -1.75 -32.27
N ALA A 20 1.45 -0.87 -31.56
CA ALA A 20 2.07 0.02 -30.56
C ALA A 20 2.77 -0.80 -29.48
N VAL A 21 4.04 -0.48 -29.21
CA VAL A 21 4.87 -1.12 -28.17
C VAL A 21 4.61 -0.49 -26.80
N ALA A 22 4.46 0.84 -26.75
CA ALA A 22 4.03 1.53 -25.54
C ALA A 22 2.54 1.28 -25.29
N VAL A 23 2.15 1.19 -24.02
CA VAL A 23 0.74 1.01 -23.63
C VAL A 23 -0.08 2.23 -24.09
N PRO A 24 -1.12 2.05 -24.92
CA PRO A 24 -1.96 3.16 -25.35
C PRO A 24 -2.79 3.73 -24.20
N ILE A 25 -3.06 5.05 -24.25
CA ILE A 25 -3.97 5.70 -23.29
C ILE A 25 -5.37 5.72 -23.90
N TYR A 26 -6.27 4.88 -23.37
CA TYR A 26 -7.67 4.86 -23.78
C TYR A 26 -8.48 5.86 -22.96
N GLN A 27 -8.38 7.14 -23.32
CA GLN A 27 -9.06 8.24 -22.62
C GLN A 27 -10.51 8.37 -23.13
N THR A 28 -11.35 7.42 -22.73
CA THR A 28 -12.77 7.36 -23.08
C THR A 28 -13.63 7.00 -21.88
N THR A 29 -14.90 7.39 -21.86
CA THR A 29 -15.87 7.03 -20.82
C THR A 29 -16.52 5.69 -21.09
N SER A 30 -16.85 5.37 -22.34
CA SER A 30 -17.69 4.25 -22.75
C SER A 30 -17.21 3.62 -24.05
N TYR A 31 -17.72 2.43 -24.34
CA TYR A 31 -17.35 1.62 -25.50
C TYR A 31 -18.60 1.22 -26.26
N ALA A 32 -18.53 1.21 -27.61
CA ALA A 32 -19.62 0.80 -28.47
C ALA A 32 -19.84 -0.71 -28.41
N PHE A 33 -21.08 -1.14 -28.53
CA PHE A 33 -21.46 -2.55 -28.68
C PHE A 33 -21.65 -2.88 -30.17
N ASP A 34 -21.28 -4.08 -30.59
CA ASP A 34 -21.50 -4.56 -31.93
C ASP A 34 -22.99 -4.79 -32.23
N SER A 35 -23.77 -5.12 -31.18
CA SER A 35 -25.22 -5.32 -31.26
C SER A 35 -25.85 -5.17 -29.84
N THR A 36 -27.19 -5.09 -29.77
CA THR A 36 -27.92 -5.11 -28.50
C THR A 36 -27.64 -6.40 -27.74
N GLN A 37 -27.54 -7.54 -28.43
CA GLN A 37 -27.21 -8.82 -27.78
C GLN A 37 -25.81 -8.84 -27.22
N HIS A 38 -24.82 -8.31 -27.95
CA HIS A 38 -23.46 -8.18 -27.46
C HIS A 38 -23.42 -7.33 -26.16
N GLY A 39 -24.15 -6.22 -26.14
CA GLY A 39 -24.29 -5.41 -24.91
C GLY A 39 -24.90 -6.20 -23.76
N ALA A 40 -25.98 -6.95 -23.99
CA ALA A 40 -26.58 -7.78 -22.96
C ALA A 40 -25.59 -8.84 -22.41
N ASP A 41 -24.88 -9.53 -23.31
CA ASP A 41 -23.92 -10.58 -22.92
C ASP A 41 -22.73 -10.03 -22.11
N LEU A 42 -22.28 -8.80 -22.37
CA LEU A 42 -21.27 -8.09 -21.57
C LEU A 42 -21.78 -7.82 -20.15
N PHE A 43 -23.02 -7.32 -20.02
CA PHE A 43 -23.62 -7.05 -18.70
C PHE A 43 -23.91 -8.33 -17.91
N ASP A 44 -24.24 -9.43 -18.60
CA ASP A 44 -24.46 -10.75 -18.01
C ASP A 44 -23.14 -11.50 -17.72
N LEU A 45 -21.98 -10.91 -17.98
CA LEU A 45 -20.64 -11.52 -17.84
C LEU A 45 -20.45 -12.79 -18.69
N LYS A 46 -21.21 -12.97 -19.76
CA LYS A 46 -21.09 -14.12 -20.68
C LYS A 46 -19.92 -13.97 -21.64
N VAL A 47 -19.55 -12.74 -21.96
CA VAL A 47 -18.40 -12.42 -22.82
C VAL A 47 -17.50 -11.39 -22.13
N ALA A 48 -16.21 -11.46 -22.42
CA ALA A 48 -15.25 -10.47 -21.96
C ALA A 48 -15.26 -9.24 -22.86
N GLY A 49 -15.14 -8.03 -22.30
CA GLY A 49 -15.06 -6.80 -23.08
C GLY A 49 -15.16 -5.56 -22.21
N ASN A 50 -15.10 -4.40 -22.86
CA ASN A 50 -15.16 -3.11 -22.20
C ASN A 50 -16.57 -2.52 -22.30
N ILE A 51 -17.07 -1.96 -21.20
CA ILE A 51 -18.38 -1.32 -21.13
C ILE A 51 -18.23 0.16 -20.79
N TYR A 52 -17.55 0.43 -19.67
CA TYR A 52 -17.45 1.77 -19.12
C TYR A 52 -16.17 1.90 -18.26
N THR A 53 -15.41 2.98 -18.48
CA THR A 53 -14.06 3.17 -17.91
C THR A 53 -14.02 3.13 -16.38
N ARG A 54 -15.09 3.51 -15.67
CA ARG A 54 -15.15 3.38 -14.21
C ARG A 54 -14.96 1.93 -13.73
N ILE A 55 -15.38 0.94 -14.53
CA ILE A 55 -15.36 -0.47 -14.16
C ILE A 55 -14.17 -1.18 -14.81
N MET A 56 -13.86 -0.84 -16.06
CA MET A 56 -12.81 -1.46 -16.87
C MET A 56 -12.33 -0.53 -17.98
N ASN A 57 -11.03 -0.53 -18.24
CA ASN A 57 -10.40 0.26 -19.28
C ASN A 57 -9.09 -0.42 -19.71
N PRO A 58 -8.75 -0.52 -21.00
CA PRO A 58 -7.57 -1.26 -21.46
C PRO A 58 -6.25 -0.76 -20.86
N THR A 59 -6.09 0.55 -20.64
CA THR A 59 -4.89 1.10 -19.98
C THR A 59 -4.80 0.69 -18.52
N GLN A 60 -5.94 0.74 -17.79
CA GLN A 60 -6.02 0.30 -16.40
C GLN A 60 -5.79 -1.21 -16.29
N ASP A 61 -6.31 -2.01 -17.23
CA ASP A 61 -6.15 -3.46 -17.27
C ASP A 61 -4.67 -3.88 -17.33
N VAL A 62 -3.86 -3.16 -18.12
CA VAL A 62 -2.40 -3.40 -18.15
C VAL A 62 -1.76 -3.14 -16.78
N LEU A 63 -2.12 -2.04 -16.12
CA LEU A 63 -1.61 -1.72 -14.78
C LEU A 63 -2.02 -2.81 -13.77
N GLU A 64 -3.29 -3.21 -13.81
CA GLU A 64 -3.83 -4.27 -12.95
C GLU A 64 -3.09 -5.59 -13.15
N LYS A 65 -2.98 -6.07 -14.39
CA LYS A 65 -2.28 -7.33 -14.71
C LYS A 65 -0.82 -7.29 -14.30
N ARG A 66 -0.12 -6.19 -14.59
CA ARG A 66 1.31 -6.03 -14.29
C ARG A 66 1.57 -6.08 -12.78
N VAL A 67 0.82 -5.33 -11.98
CA VAL A 67 1.00 -5.33 -10.53
C VAL A 67 0.58 -6.66 -9.90
N ALA A 68 -0.51 -7.29 -10.39
CA ALA A 68 -0.90 -8.63 -9.96
C ALA A 68 0.23 -9.64 -10.19
N GLU A 69 0.83 -9.64 -11.38
CA GLU A 69 1.94 -10.54 -11.74
C GLU A 69 3.20 -10.25 -10.89
N MET A 70 3.50 -8.98 -10.62
CA MET A 70 4.63 -8.58 -9.78
C MET A 70 4.47 -9.08 -8.34
N GLU A 71 3.27 -8.98 -7.75
CA GLU A 71 2.97 -9.52 -6.42
C GLU A 71 2.82 -11.04 -6.39
N GLY A 72 2.54 -11.67 -7.54
CA GLY A 72 2.22 -13.09 -7.64
C GLY A 72 0.77 -13.40 -7.26
N GLY A 73 -0.13 -12.42 -7.44
CA GLY A 73 -1.56 -12.57 -7.25
C GLY A 73 -2.28 -13.10 -8.50
N ILE A 74 -3.53 -13.53 -8.32
CA ILE A 74 -4.39 -14.01 -9.42
C ILE A 74 -4.97 -12.85 -10.24
N ALA A 75 -5.29 -11.74 -9.59
CA ALA A 75 -5.86 -10.55 -10.21
C ALA A 75 -5.71 -9.32 -9.29
N SER A 76 -5.92 -8.14 -9.86
CA SER A 76 -5.92 -6.91 -9.09
C SER A 76 -6.99 -5.92 -9.56
N LEU A 77 -7.18 -4.85 -8.79
CA LEU A 77 -8.15 -3.79 -9.05
C LEU A 77 -7.55 -2.42 -8.76
N ALA A 78 -7.33 -1.62 -9.79
CA ALA A 78 -6.83 -0.27 -9.68
C ALA A 78 -7.95 0.71 -9.26
N MET A 79 -7.61 1.63 -8.36
CA MET A 79 -8.53 2.60 -7.76
C MET A 79 -7.91 4.00 -7.72
N ALA A 80 -8.74 5.01 -7.47
CA ALA A 80 -8.35 6.42 -7.50
C ALA A 80 -7.26 6.81 -6.48
N SER A 81 -7.10 6.06 -5.39
CA SER A 81 -6.10 6.32 -4.36
C SER A 81 -5.84 5.09 -3.49
N GLY A 82 -4.73 5.08 -2.74
CA GLY A 82 -4.46 4.05 -1.74
C GLY A 82 -5.57 3.96 -0.68
N MET A 83 -6.10 5.09 -0.22
CA MET A 83 -7.23 5.10 0.72
C MET A 83 -8.49 4.49 0.14
N ALA A 84 -8.77 4.73 -1.15
CA ALA A 84 -9.88 4.08 -1.85
C ALA A 84 -9.68 2.55 -1.92
N ALA A 85 -8.46 2.10 -2.19
CA ALA A 85 -8.12 0.68 -2.21
C ALA A 85 -8.30 0.02 -0.82
N ILE A 86 -7.79 0.65 0.25
CA ILE A 86 -7.96 0.15 1.62
C ILE A 86 -9.45 0.08 2.00
N THR A 87 -10.20 1.16 1.74
CA THR A 87 -11.63 1.21 2.05
C THR A 87 -12.41 0.12 1.30
N ALA A 88 -12.17 -0.01 0.00
CA ALA A 88 -12.81 -1.04 -0.81
C ALA A 88 -12.40 -2.47 -0.41
N ALA A 89 -11.13 -2.67 -0.04
CA ALA A 89 -10.66 -3.96 0.44
C ALA A 89 -11.45 -4.43 1.68
N ILE A 90 -11.67 -3.54 2.64
CA ILE A 90 -12.48 -3.86 3.83
C ILE A 90 -13.95 -4.04 3.47
N GLN A 91 -14.56 -3.10 2.72
CA GLN A 91 -15.98 -3.14 2.38
C GLN A 91 -16.38 -4.32 1.48
N THR A 92 -15.42 -4.93 0.79
CA THR A 92 -15.66 -6.13 0.00
C THR A 92 -16.16 -7.30 0.85
N ILE A 93 -15.73 -7.41 2.11
CA ILE A 93 -16.01 -8.56 2.99
C ILE A 93 -16.70 -8.20 4.29
N THR A 94 -16.97 -6.93 4.56
CA THR A 94 -17.62 -6.47 5.79
C THR A 94 -19.02 -5.93 5.54
N GLU A 95 -19.82 -5.92 6.60
CA GLU A 95 -21.11 -5.22 6.70
C GLU A 95 -21.24 -4.61 8.10
N ALA A 96 -22.30 -3.80 8.32
CA ALA A 96 -22.56 -3.22 9.63
C ALA A 96 -22.73 -4.31 10.69
N GLY A 97 -22.02 -4.17 11.80
CA GLY A 97 -21.95 -5.15 12.90
C GLY A 97 -20.74 -6.07 12.85
N ASP A 98 -19.95 -6.04 11.77
CA ASP A 98 -18.68 -6.76 11.67
C ASP A 98 -17.51 -5.98 12.32
N ASN A 99 -16.38 -6.66 12.47
CA ASN A 99 -15.14 -6.02 12.91
C ASN A 99 -13.93 -6.50 12.12
N ILE A 100 -12.85 -5.71 12.22
CA ILE A 100 -11.50 -6.09 11.81
C ILE A 100 -10.52 -5.89 12.96
N VAL A 101 -9.42 -6.62 12.94
CA VAL A 101 -8.29 -6.44 13.87
C VAL A 101 -7.12 -5.83 13.10
N THR A 102 -6.45 -4.85 13.68
CA THR A 102 -5.35 -4.16 13.00
C THR A 102 -4.22 -3.80 13.94
N SER A 103 -3.03 -3.52 13.40
CA SER A 103 -1.93 -2.97 14.18
C SER A 103 -2.22 -1.52 14.59
N SER A 104 -1.67 -1.10 15.73
CA SER A 104 -1.78 0.29 16.20
C SER A 104 -0.86 1.26 15.45
N THR A 105 0.15 0.74 14.73
CA THR A 105 1.12 1.54 13.97
C THR A 105 0.75 1.54 12.49
N LEU A 106 -0.01 2.54 12.07
CA LEU A 106 -0.51 2.69 10.70
C LEU A 106 -0.20 4.09 10.16
N TYR A 107 -0.23 4.20 8.84
CA TYR A 107 -0.32 5.50 8.18
C TYR A 107 -1.51 6.30 8.74
N GLY A 108 -1.30 7.59 9.01
CA GLY A 108 -2.28 8.44 9.69
C GLY A 108 -3.66 8.46 9.00
N GLY A 109 -3.71 8.40 7.66
CA GLY A 109 -4.97 8.30 6.92
C GLY A 109 -5.70 6.98 7.17
N THR A 110 -4.98 5.87 7.23
CA THR A 110 -5.52 4.54 7.53
C THR A 110 -6.00 4.47 8.98
N TYR A 111 -5.22 5.03 9.91
CA TYR A 111 -5.64 5.13 11.31
C TYR A 111 -6.95 5.90 11.45
N ASN A 112 -7.06 7.08 10.83
CA ASN A 112 -8.28 7.88 10.89
C ASN A 112 -9.49 7.18 10.24
N LEU A 113 -9.28 6.49 9.11
CA LEU A 113 -10.31 5.67 8.49
C LEU A 113 -10.84 4.62 9.48
N PHE A 114 -9.92 3.92 10.14
CA PHE A 114 -10.24 2.80 11.02
C PHE A 114 -10.78 3.24 12.37
N ALA A 115 -10.19 4.25 13.00
CA ALA A 115 -10.60 4.71 14.32
C ALA A 115 -11.90 5.54 14.31
N HIS A 116 -12.17 6.25 13.22
CA HIS A 116 -13.25 7.25 13.22
C HIS A 116 -14.28 7.09 12.10
N THR A 117 -13.87 6.66 10.90
CA THR A 117 -14.77 6.62 9.74
C THR A 117 -15.53 5.29 9.65
N LEU A 118 -14.84 4.14 9.72
CA LEU A 118 -15.50 2.83 9.65
C LEU A 118 -16.51 2.58 10.77
N PRO A 119 -16.28 3.02 12.03
CA PRO A 119 -17.30 2.92 13.08
C PRO A 119 -18.60 3.64 12.76
N GLN A 120 -18.57 4.75 12.00
CA GLN A 120 -19.78 5.45 11.56
C GLN A 120 -20.61 4.62 10.57
N TYR A 121 -19.98 3.67 9.88
CA TYR A 121 -20.64 2.68 9.02
C TYR A 121 -20.97 1.36 9.74
N GLY A 122 -20.78 1.33 11.06
CA GLY A 122 -21.07 0.15 11.89
C GLY A 122 -20.01 -0.95 11.82
N ILE A 123 -18.81 -0.68 11.30
CA ILE A 123 -17.68 -1.61 11.27
C ILE A 123 -16.75 -1.26 12.42
N ASP A 124 -16.66 -2.14 13.43
CA ASP A 124 -15.75 -1.97 14.56
C ASP A 124 -14.30 -2.26 14.16
N VAL A 125 -13.34 -1.51 14.76
CA VAL A 125 -11.91 -1.73 14.50
C VAL A 125 -11.15 -1.87 15.81
N ARG A 126 -10.45 -2.98 15.98
CA ARG A 126 -9.73 -3.35 17.18
C ARG A 126 -8.23 -3.26 16.95
N PHE A 127 -7.57 -2.44 17.74
CA PHE A 127 -6.13 -2.16 17.58
C PHE A 127 -5.29 -3.03 18.51
N ALA A 128 -4.24 -3.65 17.96
CA ALA A 128 -3.27 -4.47 18.68
C ALA A 128 -1.85 -3.90 18.54
N ASP A 129 -0.97 -4.22 19.48
CA ASP A 129 0.46 -3.92 19.34
C ASP A 129 1.08 -4.84 18.27
N TYR A 130 1.66 -4.25 17.22
CA TYR A 130 2.28 -5.00 16.10
C TYR A 130 3.40 -5.95 16.56
N ARG A 131 3.97 -5.73 17.75
CA ARG A 131 5.05 -6.55 18.34
C ARG A 131 4.54 -7.81 19.03
N ASP A 132 3.25 -7.87 19.34
CA ASP A 132 2.63 -9.01 20.01
C ASP A 132 1.56 -9.66 19.12
N PRO A 133 1.92 -10.64 18.29
CA PRO A 133 0.93 -11.38 17.48
C PRO A 133 -0.18 -12.02 18.31
N GLY A 134 0.11 -12.44 19.56
CA GLY A 134 -0.89 -13.00 20.48
C GLY A 134 -1.96 -11.98 20.92
N ALA A 135 -1.64 -10.69 20.89
CA ALA A 135 -2.63 -9.64 21.14
C ALA A 135 -3.69 -9.58 20.04
N PHE A 136 -3.32 -9.84 18.78
CA PHE A 136 -4.28 -9.92 17.67
C PHE A 136 -5.24 -11.09 17.88
N GLU A 137 -4.75 -12.28 18.24
CA GLU A 137 -5.58 -13.47 18.45
C GLU A 137 -6.68 -13.24 19.50
N LYS A 138 -6.36 -12.54 20.60
CA LYS A 138 -7.31 -12.20 21.67
C LYS A 138 -8.46 -11.28 21.23
N LEU A 139 -8.26 -10.53 20.14
CA LEU A 139 -9.23 -9.59 19.60
C LEU A 139 -10.12 -10.19 18.50
N ILE A 140 -9.81 -11.41 18.04
CA ILE A 140 -10.60 -12.12 17.01
C ILE A 140 -11.84 -12.72 17.66
N ASP A 141 -12.99 -12.53 17.01
CA ASP A 141 -14.26 -13.18 17.36
C ASP A 141 -15.02 -13.66 16.12
N GLY A 142 -16.26 -14.14 16.32
CA GLY A 142 -17.10 -14.66 15.22
C GLY A 142 -17.46 -13.61 14.16
N LYS A 143 -17.34 -12.32 14.45
CA LYS A 143 -17.63 -11.19 13.56
C LYS A 143 -16.38 -10.62 12.88
N THR A 144 -15.19 -11.09 13.25
CA THR A 144 -13.94 -10.62 12.65
C THR A 144 -13.82 -11.09 11.21
N LYS A 145 -13.63 -10.13 10.29
CA LYS A 145 -13.57 -10.37 8.84
C LYS A 145 -12.17 -10.28 8.25
N ALA A 146 -11.25 -9.57 8.88
CA ALA A 146 -9.86 -9.48 8.44
C ALA A 146 -8.92 -9.12 9.59
N ILE A 147 -7.66 -9.51 9.46
CA ILE A 147 -6.53 -8.82 10.08
C ILE A 147 -5.94 -7.88 9.03
N PHE A 148 -5.69 -6.61 9.40
CA PHE A 148 -5.02 -5.63 8.55
C PHE A 148 -3.70 -5.21 9.18
N CYS A 149 -2.63 -5.09 8.39
CA CYS A 149 -1.36 -4.53 8.84
C CYS A 149 -0.60 -3.86 7.68
N GLU A 150 0.37 -3.03 8.00
CA GLU A 150 1.37 -2.52 7.07
C GLU A 150 2.63 -3.40 7.14
N SER A 151 3.19 -3.79 6.01
CA SER A 151 4.45 -4.55 5.98
C SER A 151 5.61 -3.74 6.57
N VAL A 152 5.66 -2.45 6.23
CA VAL A 152 6.55 -1.43 6.82
C VAL A 152 5.69 -0.25 7.24
N GLY A 153 5.62 0.01 8.53
CA GLY A 153 4.79 1.07 9.10
C GLY A 153 5.32 2.48 8.81
N ASN A 154 4.42 3.43 8.62
CA ASN A 154 4.72 4.85 8.42
C ASN A 154 4.03 5.68 9.52
N PRO A 155 4.74 6.48 10.34
CA PRO A 155 6.09 7.03 10.08
C PRO A 155 7.26 6.18 10.61
N LEU A 156 7.04 5.19 11.46
CA LEU A 156 8.09 4.57 12.26
C LEU A 156 9.11 3.72 11.48
N GLY A 157 8.75 3.21 10.29
CA GLY A 157 9.60 2.26 9.57
C GLY A 157 9.74 0.90 10.26
N ASN A 158 8.83 0.58 11.19
CA ASN A 158 8.77 -0.72 11.87
C ASN A 158 8.31 -1.82 10.91
N ILE A 159 8.77 -3.05 11.15
CA ILE A 159 8.42 -4.22 10.32
C ILE A 159 7.42 -5.09 11.09
N THR A 160 6.30 -5.41 10.45
CA THR A 160 5.31 -6.33 11.02
C THR A 160 5.66 -7.78 10.65
N ASP A 161 5.60 -8.70 11.62
CA ASP A 161 5.74 -10.15 11.36
C ASP A 161 4.38 -10.72 10.88
N PHE A 162 4.04 -10.36 9.63
CA PHE A 162 2.72 -10.72 9.06
C PHE A 162 2.58 -12.21 8.74
N GLU A 163 3.66 -12.99 8.65
CA GLU A 163 3.57 -14.44 8.54
C GLU A 163 2.98 -15.06 9.82
N LYS A 164 3.41 -14.60 10.99
CA LYS A 164 2.79 -15.01 12.26
C LYS A 164 1.34 -14.55 12.37
N LEU A 165 1.02 -13.37 11.86
CA LEU A 165 -0.36 -12.90 11.82
C LEU A 165 -1.22 -13.77 10.88
N ALA A 166 -0.66 -14.21 9.75
CA ALA A 166 -1.35 -15.11 8.83
C ALA A 166 -1.61 -16.49 9.48
N GLU A 167 -0.63 -17.06 10.17
CA GLU A 167 -0.81 -18.31 10.92
C GLU A 167 -1.97 -18.22 11.94
N ILE A 168 -2.06 -17.10 12.67
CA ILE A 168 -3.13 -16.84 13.63
C ILE A 168 -4.46 -16.65 12.92
N ALA A 169 -4.51 -15.78 11.92
CA ALA A 169 -5.73 -15.44 11.20
C ALA A 169 -6.37 -16.67 10.55
N HIS A 170 -5.58 -17.49 9.88
CA HIS A 170 -6.06 -18.68 9.17
C HIS A 170 -6.65 -19.74 10.12
N LYS A 171 -6.11 -19.91 11.35
CA LYS A 171 -6.72 -20.77 12.38
C LYS A 171 -8.17 -20.38 12.70
N HIS A 172 -8.47 -19.08 12.58
CA HIS A 172 -9.82 -18.54 12.84
C HIS A 172 -10.65 -18.33 11.56
N GLY A 173 -10.15 -18.79 10.39
CA GLY A 173 -10.80 -18.59 9.10
C GLY A 173 -10.96 -17.10 8.75
N VAL A 174 -9.92 -16.31 8.99
CA VAL A 174 -9.87 -14.86 8.75
C VAL A 174 -8.71 -14.57 7.79
N PRO A 175 -8.91 -13.79 6.71
CA PRO A 175 -7.83 -13.40 5.80
C PRO A 175 -6.93 -12.31 6.40
N VAL A 176 -5.69 -12.23 5.90
CA VAL A 176 -4.75 -11.14 6.19
C VAL A 176 -4.65 -10.21 5.00
N ILE A 177 -4.91 -8.92 5.24
CA ILE A 177 -4.75 -7.83 4.29
C ILE A 177 -3.48 -7.06 4.66
N VAL A 178 -2.50 -7.01 3.76
CA VAL A 178 -1.23 -6.32 3.98
C VAL A 178 -1.13 -5.09 3.09
N ASP A 179 -0.94 -3.92 3.67
CA ASP A 179 -0.50 -2.74 2.93
C ASP A 179 1.00 -2.84 2.68
N ASN A 180 1.37 -3.11 1.43
CA ASN A 180 2.75 -3.30 0.98
C ASN A 180 3.30 -2.08 0.23
N THR A 181 2.74 -0.90 0.51
CA THR A 181 3.10 0.36 -0.18
C THR A 181 4.58 0.69 -0.11
N VAL A 182 5.20 0.51 1.07
CA VAL A 182 6.57 0.96 1.33
C VAL A 182 7.62 0.05 0.71
N PRO A 183 7.60 -1.28 0.93
CA PRO A 183 8.58 -2.17 0.30
C PRO A 183 8.35 -2.31 -1.20
N SER A 184 7.12 -2.16 -1.65
CA SER A 184 6.68 -2.56 -2.99
C SER A 184 6.91 -4.06 -3.26
N PRO A 185 6.38 -4.63 -4.35
CA PRO A 185 6.62 -6.04 -4.68
C PRO A 185 8.11 -6.36 -4.95
N TYR A 186 8.92 -5.33 -5.17
CA TYR A 186 10.36 -5.53 -5.42
C TYR A 186 11.14 -5.93 -4.17
N LEU A 187 10.84 -5.36 -3.01
CA LEU A 187 11.53 -5.72 -1.77
C LEU A 187 10.82 -6.83 -1.01
N CYS A 188 9.49 -6.87 -1.05
CA CYS A 188 8.68 -7.82 -0.29
C CYS A 188 7.46 -8.26 -1.09
N ARG A 189 7.19 -9.57 -1.11
CA ARG A 189 5.99 -10.17 -1.70
C ARG A 189 5.19 -10.89 -0.61
N PRO A 190 4.23 -10.22 0.03
CA PRO A 190 3.53 -10.76 1.21
C PRO A 190 2.80 -12.09 0.95
N PHE A 191 2.41 -12.39 -0.29
CA PHE A 191 1.79 -13.68 -0.65
C PHE A 191 2.72 -14.88 -0.49
N GLU A 192 4.03 -14.68 -0.48
CA GLU A 192 5.00 -15.74 -0.20
C GLU A 192 5.07 -16.06 1.30
N HIS A 193 4.46 -15.21 2.13
CA HIS A 193 4.47 -15.29 3.59
C HIS A 193 3.06 -15.34 4.20
N GLY A 194 2.07 -15.82 3.44
CA GLY A 194 0.74 -16.12 3.96
C GLY A 194 -0.28 -14.97 3.92
N ALA A 195 0.04 -13.80 3.39
CA ALA A 195 -0.97 -12.79 3.13
C ALA A 195 -1.98 -13.26 2.08
N ASP A 196 -3.22 -12.81 2.19
CA ASP A 196 -4.30 -13.19 1.27
C ASP A 196 -4.63 -12.07 0.29
N ILE A 197 -4.62 -10.84 0.79
CA ILE A 197 -4.88 -9.63 0.02
C ILE A 197 -3.73 -8.64 0.26
N VAL A 198 -3.28 -7.99 -0.79
CA VAL A 198 -2.29 -6.91 -0.71
C VAL A 198 -2.92 -5.62 -1.22
N VAL A 199 -2.63 -4.50 -0.57
CA VAL A 199 -2.99 -3.17 -1.05
C VAL A 199 -1.74 -2.31 -1.23
N HIS A 200 -1.79 -1.38 -2.19
CA HIS A 200 -0.77 -0.36 -2.36
C HIS A 200 -1.38 1.01 -2.63
N ALA A 201 -0.76 2.03 -2.08
CA ALA A 201 -0.85 3.37 -2.65
C ALA A 201 0.11 3.44 -3.85
N LEU A 202 -0.40 3.30 -5.07
CA LEU A 202 0.37 3.42 -6.32
C LEU A 202 1.07 4.79 -6.45
N THR A 203 0.54 5.79 -5.76
CA THR A 203 1.08 7.16 -5.60
C THR A 203 2.54 7.18 -5.14
N LYS A 204 2.97 6.15 -4.36
CA LYS A 204 4.25 6.12 -3.64
C LYS A 204 5.33 5.45 -4.50
N TYR A 205 6.03 4.47 -3.98
CA TYR A 205 7.18 3.83 -4.64
C TYR A 205 6.88 3.23 -6.01
N LEU A 206 5.67 2.68 -6.23
CA LEU A 206 5.28 2.13 -7.53
C LEU A 206 5.27 3.21 -8.61
N GLY A 207 4.58 4.34 -8.38
CA GLY A 207 4.61 5.49 -9.29
C GLY A 207 5.94 6.23 -9.26
N GLY A 208 6.46 6.53 -8.09
CA GLY A 208 7.81 7.03 -7.82
C GLY A 208 8.13 8.46 -8.22
N HIS A 209 7.20 9.20 -8.82
CA HIS A 209 7.47 10.52 -9.41
C HIS A 209 6.67 11.67 -8.79
N GLY A 210 5.81 11.39 -7.80
CA GLY A 210 5.00 12.41 -7.12
C GLY A 210 3.99 13.14 -8.03
N ASN A 211 3.66 12.59 -9.19
CA ASN A 211 2.86 13.24 -10.23
C ASN A 211 1.45 12.63 -10.42
N SER A 212 1.17 11.46 -9.82
CA SER A 212 -0.08 10.75 -10.00
C SER A 212 -0.55 10.08 -8.72
N ILE A 213 -1.86 10.16 -8.46
CA ILE A 213 -2.51 9.47 -7.34
C ILE A 213 -3.19 8.22 -7.87
N GLY A 214 -2.99 7.11 -7.16
CA GLY A 214 -3.64 5.83 -7.45
C GLY A 214 -3.54 4.87 -6.27
N GLY A 215 -4.35 3.84 -6.28
CA GLY A 215 -4.31 2.70 -5.37
C GLY A 215 -4.58 1.41 -6.11
N ILE A 216 -4.27 0.28 -5.49
CA ILE A 216 -4.57 -1.03 -6.06
C ILE A 216 -4.79 -2.05 -4.95
N ILE A 217 -5.73 -2.96 -5.20
CA ILE A 217 -5.94 -4.18 -4.42
C ILE A 217 -5.44 -5.34 -5.26
N VAL A 218 -4.67 -6.24 -4.67
CA VAL A 218 -4.22 -7.49 -5.30
C VAL A 218 -4.75 -8.66 -4.50
N ASP A 219 -5.34 -9.63 -5.17
CA ASP A 219 -5.90 -10.85 -4.58
C ASP A 219 -4.95 -12.03 -4.86
N SER A 220 -4.57 -12.76 -3.83
CA SER A 220 -3.77 -13.98 -3.99
C SER A 220 -4.54 -15.10 -4.69
N GLY A 221 -5.87 -15.10 -4.58
CA GLY A 221 -6.74 -16.19 -4.99
C GLY A 221 -6.63 -17.47 -4.11
N LYS A 222 -5.91 -17.37 -2.97
CA LYS A 222 -5.61 -18.55 -2.13
C LYS A 222 -6.53 -18.71 -0.93
N PHE A 223 -7.16 -17.63 -0.45
CA PHE A 223 -8.05 -17.73 0.72
C PHE A 223 -9.32 -18.52 0.37
N PRO A 224 -9.68 -19.54 1.17
CA PRO A 224 -10.78 -20.47 0.84
C PRO A 224 -12.14 -19.88 1.20
N TRP A 225 -12.58 -18.84 0.50
CA TRP A 225 -13.84 -18.12 0.76
C TRP A 225 -15.06 -19.04 0.84
N ALA A 226 -15.11 -20.08 0.00
CA ALA A 226 -16.20 -21.02 -0.05
C ALA A 226 -16.26 -21.98 1.16
N GLU A 227 -15.16 -22.16 1.89
CA GLU A 227 -15.13 -22.96 3.10
C GLU A 227 -15.67 -22.19 4.31
N HIS A 228 -15.65 -20.86 4.26
CA HIS A 228 -16.06 -19.96 5.33
C HIS A 228 -17.38 -19.21 5.01
N LYS A 229 -18.36 -19.90 4.37
CA LYS A 229 -19.63 -19.32 3.89
C LYS A 229 -20.39 -18.51 4.94
N ALA A 230 -20.51 -19.04 6.16
CA ALA A 230 -21.24 -18.36 7.23
C ALA A 230 -20.59 -17.02 7.65
N LYS A 231 -19.27 -16.92 7.53
CA LYS A 231 -18.51 -15.71 7.86
C LYS A 231 -18.55 -14.72 6.70
N PHE A 232 -18.39 -15.15 5.45
CA PHE A 232 -18.29 -14.30 4.26
C PHE A 232 -19.51 -14.41 3.35
N LYS A 233 -20.69 -14.10 3.90
CA LYS A 233 -21.98 -14.15 3.18
C LYS A 233 -21.97 -13.34 1.90
N ARG A 234 -21.34 -12.15 1.92
CA ARG A 234 -21.23 -11.26 0.75
C ARG A 234 -20.60 -11.88 -0.49
N LEU A 235 -19.81 -12.95 -0.33
CA LEU A 235 -19.19 -13.68 -1.43
C LEU A 235 -19.93 -15.00 -1.75
N ASN A 236 -20.70 -15.52 -0.80
CA ASN A 236 -21.28 -16.87 -0.83
C ASN A 236 -22.81 -16.91 -0.92
N GLU A 237 -23.49 -15.75 -0.84
CA GLU A 237 -24.94 -15.63 -1.01
C GLU A 237 -25.25 -14.81 -2.26
N PRO A 238 -26.46 -14.97 -2.87
CA PRO A 238 -26.86 -14.19 -4.05
C PRO A 238 -26.80 -12.68 -3.79
N ASP A 239 -26.02 -11.96 -4.59
CA ASP A 239 -25.92 -10.50 -4.49
C ASP A 239 -27.06 -9.83 -5.28
N VAL A 240 -28.04 -9.29 -4.56
CA VAL A 240 -29.21 -8.62 -5.15
C VAL A 240 -28.83 -7.34 -5.91
N SER A 241 -27.64 -6.74 -5.62
CA SER A 241 -27.13 -5.56 -6.33
C SER A 241 -26.47 -5.90 -7.67
N TYR A 242 -26.20 -7.20 -7.91
CA TYR A 242 -25.56 -7.66 -9.13
C TYR A 242 -26.15 -9.00 -9.63
N HIS A 243 -27.34 -8.94 -10.19
CA HIS A 243 -28.06 -10.07 -10.86
C HIS A 243 -28.18 -11.37 -10.04
N GLY A 244 -28.05 -11.30 -8.71
CA GLY A 244 -28.12 -12.50 -7.85
C GLY A 244 -26.88 -13.39 -7.95
N VAL A 245 -25.74 -12.86 -8.39
CA VAL A 245 -24.49 -13.63 -8.50
C VAL A 245 -24.01 -14.09 -7.13
N VAL A 246 -23.62 -15.36 -7.03
CA VAL A 246 -22.81 -15.93 -5.96
C VAL A 246 -21.36 -15.92 -6.42
N TYR A 247 -20.54 -15.03 -5.89
CA TYR A 247 -19.21 -14.76 -6.41
C TYR A 247 -18.27 -15.97 -6.34
N THR A 248 -18.34 -16.74 -5.26
CA THR A 248 -17.51 -17.95 -5.10
C THR A 248 -17.87 -19.05 -6.10
N GLU A 249 -19.11 -19.12 -6.56
CA GLU A 249 -19.56 -20.08 -7.60
C GLU A 249 -19.21 -19.55 -9.00
N ALA A 250 -19.41 -18.25 -9.25
CA ALA A 250 -19.23 -17.69 -10.58
C ALA A 250 -17.75 -17.43 -10.94
N LEU A 251 -16.91 -17.07 -9.96
CA LEU A 251 -15.54 -16.61 -10.17
C LEU A 251 -14.49 -17.46 -9.45
N GLY A 252 -14.90 -18.41 -8.61
CA GLY A 252 -13.98 -19.27 -7.87
C GLY A 252 -12.92 -18.50 -7.07
N PRO A 253 -11.61 -18.72 -7.33
CA PRO A 253 -10.53 -18.02 -6.63
C PRO A 253 -10.56 -16.49 -6.76
N ALA A 254 -11.15 -15.96 -7.84
CA ALA A 254 -11.27 -14.52 -8.08
C ALA A 254 -12.53 -13.87 -7.48
N ALA A 255 -13.26 -14.59 -6.62
CA ALA A 255 -14.51 -14.12 -6.01
C ALA A 255 -14.37 -12.77 -5.31
N TYR A 256 -13.31 -12.61 -4.53
CA TYR A 256 -13.05 -11.39 -3.77
C TYR A 256 -12.81 -10.20 -4.69
N ILE A 257 -11.85 -10.31 -5.62
CA ILE A 257 -11.51 -9.18 -6.49
C ILE A 257 -12.63 -8.87 -7.49
N GLY A 258 -13.38 -9.88 -7.93
CA GLY A 258 -14.55 -9.70 -8.76
C GLY A 258 -15.64 -8.89 -8.06
N ARG A 259 -15.97 -9.23 -6.81
CA ARG A 259 -16.91 -8.44 -6.01
C ARG A 259 -16.37 -7.02 -5.74
N ALA A 260 -15.08 -6.87 -5.44
CA ALA A 260 -14.47 -5.55 -5.23
C ALA A 260 -14.69 -4.62 -6.44
N ARG A 261 -14.62 -5.15 -7.67
CA ARG A 261 -14.87 -4.42 -8.92
C ARG A 261 -16.32 -4.02 -9.09
N VAL A 262 -17.25 -4.95 -8.91
CA VAL A 262 -18.66 -4.73 -9.27
C VAL A 262 -19.51 -4.16 -8.13
N VAL A 263 -19.01 -4.10 -6.91
CA VAL A 263 -19.70 -3.48 -5.77
C VAL A 263 -18.96 -2.24 -5.27
N PRO A 264 -17.85 -2.30 -4.51
CA PRO A 264 -17.21 -1.09 -4.04
C PRO A 264 -16.79 -0.13 -5.16
N LEU A 265 -16.04 -0.60 -6.16
CA LEU A 265 -15.59 0.29 -7.23
C LEU A 265 -16.76 0.84 -8.05
N ARG A 266 -17.63 -0.03 -8.56
CA ARG A 266 -18.73 0.36 -9.45
C ARG A 266 -19.70 1.32 -8.77
N ASN A 267 -20.09 1.03 -7.53
CA ASN A 267 -21.18 1.73 -6.85
C ASN A 267 -20.69 3.00 -6.13
N MET A 268 -19.46 3.00 -5.58
CA MET A 268 -18.87 4.15 -4.88
C MET A 268 -18.01 5.06 -5.79
N GLY A 269 -17.59 4.56 -6.95
CA GLY A 269 -17.06 5.38 -8.04
C GLY A 269 -15.60 5.80 -7.94
N ALA A 270 -14.80 5.24 -7.04
CA ALA A 270 -13.40 5.62 -6.84
C ALA A 270 -12.45 5.03 -7.91
N ALA A 271 -12.76 5.25 -9.19
CA ALA A 271 -12.00 4.75 -10.34
C ALA A 271 -10.76 5.60 -10.62
N ILE A 272 -9.65 4.95 -10.96
CA ILE A 272 -8.44 5.63 -11.42
C ILE A 272 -8.65 6.17 -12.86
N SER A 273 -8.04 7.31 -13.22
CA SER A 273 -8.06 7.76 -14.60
C SER A 273 -7.08 6.96 -15.46
N PRO A 274 -7.38 6.73 -16.75
CA PRO A 274 -6.45 6.06 -17.68
C PRO A 274 -5.11 6.78 -17.77
N PHE A 275 -5.11 8.11 -17.72
CA PHE A 275 -3.89 8.90 -17.74
C PHE A 275 -3.02 8.68 -16.49
N ASN A 276 -3.61 8.65 -15.30
CA ASN A 276 -2.87 8.32 -14.07
C ASN A 276 -2.33 6.88 -14.11
N ALA A 277 -3.12 5.93 -14.62
CA ALA A 277 -2.68 4.55 -14.80
C ALA A 277 -1.45 4.47 -15.72
N PHE A 278 -1.44 5.21 -16.83
CA PHE A 278 -0.30 5.30 -17.75
C PHE A 278 0.94 5.89 -17.06
N LEU A 279 0.82 7.02 -16.34
CA LEU A 279 1.96 7.63 -15.64
C LEU A 279 2.53 6.72 -14.54
N ILE A 280 1.66 5.99 -13.84
CA ILE A 280 2.09 5.00 -12.84
C ILE A 280 2.82 3.83 -13.51
N LEU A 281 2.35 3.34 -14.66
CA LEU A 281 3.04 2.31 -15.45
C LEU A 281 4.47 2.71 -15.81
N GLN A 282 4.70 3.98 -16.19
CA GLN A 282 6.06 4.50 -16.44
C GLN A 282 6.95 4.40 -15.19
N GLY A 283 6.40 4.66 -14.02
CA GLY A 283 7.12 4.50 -12.76
C GLY A 283 7.42 3.02 -12.43
N VAL A 284 6.45 2.13 -12.68
CA VAL A 284 6.61 0.69 -12.42
C VAL A 284 7.77 0.09 -13.20
N GLU A 285 7.99 0.51 -14.46
CA GLU A 285 9.06 0.00 -15.31
C GLU A 285 10.47 0.19 -14.73
N THR A 286 10.66 1.24 -13.93
CA THR A 286 11.96 1.57 -13.29
C THR A 286 12.01 1.25 -11.80
N LEU A 287 11.00 0.56 -11.27
CA LEU A 287 10.87 0.31 -9.83
C LEU A 287 12.12 -0.33 -9.22
N ALA A 288 12.63 -1.39 -9.83
CA ALA A 288 13.79 -2.12 -9.32
C ALA A 288 15.02 -1.22 -9.17
N LEU A 289 15.35 -0.47 -10.22
CA LEU A 289 16.49 0.46 -10.22
C LEU A 289 16.35 1.55 -9.14
N ARG A 290 15.13 2.07 -8.96
CA ARG A 290 14.87 3.09 -7.93
C ARG A 290 14.98 2.52 -6.53
N MET A 291 14.39 1.35 -6.28
CA MET A 291 14.41 0.73 -4.96
C MET A 291 15.82 0.32 -4.53
N ASP A 292 16.65 -0.20 -5.42
CA ASP A 292 18.05 -0.50 -5.13
C ASP A 292 18.81 0.77 -4.72
N ARG A 293 18.71 1.84 -5.50
CA ARG A 293 19.36 3.12 -5.20
C ARG A 293 18.83 3.74 -3.90
N ILE A 294 17.52 3.70 -3.67
CA ILE A 294 16.89 4.20 -2.44
C ILE A 294 17.43 3.46 -1.22
N CYS A 295 17.49 2.12 -1.25
CA CYS A 295 17.98 1.32 -0.12
C CYS A 295 19.47 1.56 0.14
N GLU A 296 20.29 1.66 -0.91
CA GLU A 296 21.72 1.99 -0.81
C GLU A 296 21.93 3.37 -0.16
N ASN A 297 21.25 4.39 -0.67
CA ASN A 297 21.32 5.74 -0.14
C ASN A 297 20.86 5.80 1.32
N SER A 298 19.74 5.11 1.64
CA SER A 298 19.19 5.08 3.00
C SER A 298 20.17 4.49 4.01
N LEU A 299 20.85 3.42 3.66
CA LEU A 299 21.83 2.78 4.54
C LEU A 299 23.05 3.69 4.78
N LYS A 300 23.56 4.34 3.74
CA LYS A 300 24.69 5.28 3.85
C LYS A 300 24.31 6.51 4.69
N ILE A 301 23.13 7.08 4.46
CA ILE A 301 22.62 8.22 5.23
C ILE A 301 22.38 7.83 6.69
N ALA A 302 21.82 6.65 6.97
CA ALA A 302 21.65 6.16 8.34
C ALA A 302 22.99 6.05 9.09
N GLY A 303 24.04 5.55 8.41
CA GLY A 303 25.41 5.49 8.94
C GLY A 303 26.00 6.87 9.24
N PHE A 304 25.83 7.82 8.34
CA PHE A 304 26.26 9.22 8.52
C PHE A 304 25.55 9.85 9.74
N LEU A 305 24.22 9.80 9.77
CA LEU A 305 23.41 10.37 10.86
C LEU A 305 23.76 9.79 12.22
N LYS A 306 24.03 8.48 12.30
CA LYS A 306 24.40 7.80 13.53
C LYS A 306 25.70 8.34 14.16
N SER A 307 26.63 8.82 13.34
CA SER A 307 27.91 9.41 13.78
C SER A 307 27.86 10.92 13.99
N HIS A 308 26.77 11.61 13.59
CA HIS A 308 26.70 13.06 13.60
C HIS A 308 26.44 13.61 15.03
N PRO A 309 27.23 14.60 15.53
CA PRO A 309 27.13 15.08 16.91
C PRO A 309 25.82 15.78 17.26
N LYS A 310 25.07 16.30 16.29
CA LYS A 310 23.76 16.95 16.47
C LYS A 310 22.58 15.97 16.43
N VAL A 311 22.80 14.68 16.17
CA VAL A 311 21.78 13.64 16.13
C VAL A 311 21.73 12.95 17.49
N SER A 312 20.53 12.74 18.03
CA SER A 312 20.29 12.08 19.30
C SER A 312 20.05 10.58 19.16
N TRP A 313 19.39 10.15 18.10
CA TRP A 313 19.08 8.75 17.77
C TRP A 313 18.81 8.60 16.29
N VAL A 314 18.96 7.38 15.76
CA VAL A 314 18.59 6.98 14.39
C VAL A 314 17.73 5.72 14.47
N ASN A 315 16.63 5.70 13.76
CA ASN A 315 15.72 4.56 13.63
C ASN A 315 15.60 4.18 12.15
N TYR A 316 16.32 3.14 11.75
CA TYR A 316 16.30 2.58 10.40
C TYR A 316 16.47 1.06 10.48
N ALA A 317 15.48 0.31 10.02
CA ALA A 317 15.44 -1.14 10.17
C ALA A 317 16.55 -1.89 9.37
N GLY A 318 17.21 -1.20 8.44
CA GLY A 318 18.39 -1.71 7.74
C GLY A 318 19.68 -1.76 8.57
N LEU A 319 19.72 -1.07 9.72
CA LEU A 319 20.88 -1.13 10.62
C LEU A 319 20.90 -2.46 11.38
N PRO A 320 22.06 -3.13 11.50
CA PRO A 320 22.16 -4.46 12.16
C PRO A 320 21.66 -4.50 13.61
N GLU A 321 21.80 -3.40 14.35
CA GLU A 321 21.35 -3.28 15.72
C GLU A 321 19.86 -2.96 15.90
N HIS A 322 19.14 -2.70 14.80
CA HIS A 322 17.72 -2.39 14.90
C HIS A 322 16.91 -3.63 15.29
N LYS A 323 15.95 -3.46 16.19
CA LYS A 323 15.12 -4.55 16.75
C LYS A 323 14.39 -5.39 15.67
N ASP A 324 14.01 -4.77 14.55
CA ASP A 324 13.28 -5.41 13.47
C ASP A 324 14.23 -5.88 12.34
N HIS A 325 15.56 -5.78 12.49
CA HIS A 325 16.53 -6.14 11.44
C HIS A 325 16.38 -7.60 10.97
N ALA A 326 16.09 -8.51 11.88
CA ALA A 326 15.85 -9.92 11.54
C ALA A 326 14.65 -10.09 10.59
N LEU A 327 13.59 -9.28 10.75
CA LEU A 327 12.44 -9.29 9.86
C LEU A 327 12.76 -8.66 8.48
N VAL A 328 13.63 -7.64 8.44
CA VAL A 328 14.15 -7.11 7.18
C VAL A 328 14.94 -8.18 6.42
N GLN A 329 15.79 -8.94 7.11
CA GLN A 329 16.49 -10.06 6.49
C GLN A 329 15.52 -11.12 5.95
N LYS A 330 14.50 -11.47 6.76
CA LYS A 330 13.50 -12.49 6.42
C LYS A 330 12.66 -12.11 5.20
N TYR A 331 12.12 -10.89 5.18
CA TYR A 331 11.11 -10.48 4.19
C TYR A 331 11.68 -9.72 2.99
N MET A 332 12.81 -9.03 3.17
CA MET A 332 13.33 -8.05 2.20
C MET A 332 14.80 -8.28 1.81
N GLY A 333 15.39 -9.39 2.22
CA GLY A 333 16.78 -9.72 1.90
C GLY A 333 17.79 -8.66 2.37
N GLY A 334 17.51 -8.00 3.51
CA GLY A 334 18.39 -7.00 4.10
C GLY A 334 18.19 -5.55 3.61
N ARG A 335 17.25 -5.29 2.69
CA ARG A 335 16.98 -3.96 2.11
C ARG A 335 15.73 -3.33 2.75
N ALA A 336 15.90 -2.34 3.61
CA ALA A 336 14.85 -1.84 4.51
C ALA A 336 14.03 -0.65 3.99
N SER A 337 13.96 -0.42 2.68
CA SER A 337 13.23 0.70 2.06
C SER A 337 13.86 2.09 2.25
N GLY A 338 13.11 3.14 1.90
CA GLY A 338 13.54 4.54 1.95
C GLY A 338 13.03 5.34 3.15
N ILE A 339 12.32 4.71 4.09
CA ILE A 339 11.85 5.41 5.30
C ILE A 339 12.91 5.32 6.40
N LEU A 340 13.39 6.48 6.82
CA LEU A 340 14.39 6.63 7.87
C LEU A 340 13.96 7.75 8.82
N ASN A 341 14.10 7.52 10.13
CA ASN A 341 13.81 8.51 11.15
C ASN A 341 15.03 8.78 12.02
N PHE A 342 15.17 10.03 12.48
CA PHE A 342 16.21 10.39 13.44
C PHE A 342 15.78 11.58 14.30
N GLY A 343 16.40 11.73 15.45
CA GLY A 343 16.18 12.85 16.37
C GLY A 343 17.25 13.93 16.21
N VAL A 344 16.82 15.20 16.10
CA VAL A 344 17.70 16.37 16.11
C VAL A 344 17.82 16.90 17.53
N LYS A 345 19.06 17.10 18.03
CA LYS A 345 19.27 17.71 19.34
C LYS A 345 18.65 19.11 19.40
N GLY A 346 18.00 19.43 20.53
CA GLY A 346 17.25 20.70 20.68
C GLY A 346 15.73 20.51 20.57
N GLY A 347 15.24 19.26 20.49
CA GLY A 347 13.82 18.95 20.49
C GLY A 347 13.06 19.54 19.28
N ARG A 348 11.84 20.03 19.50
CA ARG A 348 10.97 20.59 18.46
C ARG A 348 11.63 21.79 17.75
N ASP A 349 12.30 22.68 18.49
CA ASP A 349 12.96 23.85 17.90
C ASP A 349 14.17 23.47 17.05
N GLY A 350 14.99 22.50 17.51
CA GLY A 350 16.10 21.96 16.74
C GLY A 350 15.61 21.28 15.45
N GLY A 351 14.59 20.46 15.52
CA GLY A 351 13.95 19.83 14.34
C GLY A 351 13.38 20.84 13.37
N GLY A 352 12.76 21.92 13.87
CA GLY A 352 12.25 23.02 13.03
C GLY A 352 13.36 23.75 12.29
N LYS A 353 14.43 24.17 13.01
CA LYS A 353 15.61 24.86 12.42
C LYS A 353 16.31 23.97 11.39
N PHE A 354 16.53 22.69 11.71
CA PHE A 354 17.08 21.73 10.77
C PHE A 354 16.27 21.72 9.48
N GLN A 355 14.94 21.56 9.59
CA GLN A 355 14.07 21.47 8.43
C GLN A 355 14.08 22.76 7.60
N ASP A 356 14.13 23.93 8.24
CA ASP A 356 14.17 25.22 7.56
C ASP A 356 15.52 25.50 6.86
N ALA A 357 16.60 24.88 7.32
CA ALA A 357 17.93 25.02 6.74
C ALA A 357 18.19 24.12 5.52
N LEU A 358 17.33 23.11 5.26
CA LEU A 358 17.46 22.23 4.08
C LEU A 358 17.38 23.02 2.77
N GLN A 359 18.29 22.73 1.84
CA GLN A 359 18.42 23.41 0.53
C GLN A 359 18.09 22.49 -0.64
N LEU A 360 18.50 21.21 -0.59
CA LEU A 360 18.26 20.19 -1.61
C LEU A 360 17.06 19.31 -1.23
N VAL A 361 17.05 18.78 -0.01
CA VAL A 361 15.99 17.89 0.48
C VAL A 361 14.67 18.68 0.60
N THR A 362 13.63 18.19 -0.06
CA THR A 362 12.37 18.93 -0.15
C THR A 362 11.52 18.74 1.11
N ARG A 363 11.05 19.83 1.68
CA ARG A 363 10.15 19.85 2.86
C ARG A 363 8.73 19.63 2.43
N LEU A 364 8.19 18.45 2.66
CA LEU A 364 6.78 18.13 2.40
C LEU A 364 6.36 16.80 3.04
N VAL A 365 5.06 16.54 3.01
CA VAL A 365 4.47 15.31 3.55
C VAL A 365 4.16 14.35 2.41
N ASN A 366 5.15 13.60 1.94
CA ASN A 366 5.00 12.47 1.03
C ASN A 366 6.09 11.43 1.32
N ILE A 367 6.05 10.29 0.61
CA ILE A 367 7.08 9.25 0.61
C ILE A 367 7.18 8.61 -0.77
N GLY A 368 8.30 7.96 -1.07
CA GLY A 368 8.45 7.11 -2.25
C GLY A 368 8.64 7.87 -3.56
N ASP A 369 9.02 9.14 -3.50
CA ASP A 369 9.40 9.95 -4.67
C ASP A 369 10.87 9.66 -5.06
N CYS A 370 11.23 9.95 -6.31
CA CYS A 370 12.61 10.00 -6.78
C CYS A 370 13.43 11.05 -6.03
N LYS A 371 12.79 12.10 -5.52
CA LYS A 371 13.40 13.14 -4.70
C LYS A 371 13.39 12.76 -3.23
N THR A 372 14.45 13.11 -2.52
CA THR A 372 14.50 12.98 -1.06
C THR A 372 13.62 14.03 -0.40
N LEU A 373 12.79 13.57 0.52
CA LEU A 373 11.76 14.37 1.21
C LEU A 373 11.98 14.33 2.71
N ALA A 374 11.78 15.47 3.38
CA ALA A 374 11.86 15.58 4.84
C ALA A 374 10.52 16.08 5.43
N CYS A 375 10.15 15.51 6.55
CA CYS A 375 9.00 15.93 7.35
C CYS A 375 9.37 15.96 8.82
N HIS A 376 8.96 17.02 9.54
CA HIS A 376 9.01 17.11 10.99
C HIS A 376 7.61 16.82 11.54
N PRO A 377 7.28 15.59 11.93
CA PRO A 377 5.91 15.19 12.27
C PRO A 377 5.29 16.02 13.38
N ALA A 378 6.05 16.34 14.43
CA ALA A 378 5.56 17.13 15.55
C ALA A 378 5.10 18.54 15.17
N SER A 379 5.67 19.15 14.12
CA SER A 379 5.26 20.47 13.63
C SER A 379 4.25 20.43 12.48
N THR A 380 4.00 19.26 11.88
CA THR A 380 3.16 19.11 10.69
C THR A 380 2.04 18.10 10.89
N THR A 381 2.29 16.83 10.60
CA THR A 381 1.26 15.77 10.57
C THR A 381 0.65 15.43 11.93
N HIS A 382 1.37 15.65 13.02
CA HIS A 382 0.97 15.34 14.39
C HIS A 382 0.87 16.59 15.29
N ARG A 383 0.84 17.79 14.67
CA ARG A 383 0.82 19.07 15.39
C ARG A 383 -0.36 19.21 16.37
N GLN A 384 -1.46 18.53 16.08
CA GLN A 384 -2.69 18.60 16.89
C GLN A 384 -2.64 17.68 18.12
N LEU A 385 -1.69 16.74 18.18
CA LEU A 385 -1.59 15.76 19.26
C LEU A 385 -0.83 16.36 20.44
N GLY A 386 -1.30 16.03 21.66
CA GLY A 386 -0.56 16.28 22.89
C GLY A 386 0.66 15.34 23.02
N PRO A 387 1.57 15.61 23.99
CA PRO A 387 2.79 14.80 24.18
C PRO A 387 2.52 13.29 24.40
N GLU A 388 1.47 12.95 25.14
CA GLU A 388 1.09 11.54 25.40
C GLU A 388 0.57 10.85 24.14
N GLU A 389 -0.22 11.56 23.32
CA GLU A 389 -0.77 11.03 22.07
C GLU A 389 0.33 10.86 21.02
N MET A 390 1.27 11.81 20.93
CA MET A 390 2.46 11.69 20.08
C MET A 390 3.30 10.48 20.48
N ALA A 391 3.53 10.28 21.79
CA ALA A 391 4.28 9.13 22.28
C ALA A 391 3.59 7.80 21.94
N LYS A 392 2.25 7.73 22.04
CA LYS A 392 1.47 6.55 21.61
C LYS A 392 1.57 6.31 20.09
N ALA A 393 1.65 7.37 19.31
CA ALA A 393 1.90 7.30 17.87
C ALA A 393 3.36 7.00 17.50
N GLY A 394 4.26 6.92 18.49
CA GLY A 394 5.70 6.71 18.30
C GLY A 394 6.43 7.91 17.72
N VAL A 395 5.88 9.11 17.87
CA VAL A 395 6.45 10.36 17.37
C VAL A 395 7.01 11.15 18.54
N SER A 396 8.30 11.52 18.48
CA SER A 396 8.93 12.45 19.42
C SER A 396 9.02 13.86 18.86
N GLU A 397 9.21 14.85 19.73
CA GLU A 397 9.30 16.25 19.33
C GLU A 397 10.52 16.59 18.47
N ASP A 398 11.60 15.81 18.61
CA ASP A 398 12.86 15.94 17.88
C ASP A 398 12.89 15.12 16.57
N MET A 399 11.83 14.35 16.28
CA MET A 399 11.81 13.40 15.18
C MET A 399 11.74 14.07 13.82
N ILE A 400 12.70 13.76 12.96
CA ILE A 400 12.63 13.99 11.51
C ILE A 400 12.41 12.67 10.82
N ARG A 401 11.43 12.61 9.91
CA ARG A 401 11.25 11.51 8.98
C ARG A 401 11.79 11.89 7.61
N LEU A 402 12.71 11.10 7.08
CA LEU A 402 13.15 11.16 5.69
C LEU A 402 12.45 10.10 4.86
N SER A 403 12.15 10.43 3.61
CA SER A 403 11.88 9.49 2.53
C SER A 403 12.97 9.68 1.50
N ILE A 404 13.92 8.76 1.49
CA ILE A 404 15.14 8.87 0.68
C ILE A 404 14.82 8.60 -0.79
N GLY A 405 15.39 9.41 -1.67
CA GLY A 405 15.28 9.34 -3.13
C GLY A 405 16.52 8.74 -3.80
N ILE A 406 16.66 9.05 -5.08
CA ILE A 406 17.69 8.48 -5.95
C ILE A 406 18.83 9.42 -6.30
N GLU A 407 18.91 10.59 -5.68
CA GLU A 407 19.97 11.58 -5.87
C GLU A 407 21.35 10.99 -5.53
N HIS A 408 22.43 11.68 -5.89
CA HIS A 408 23.76 11.28 -5.45
C HIS A 408 23.86 11.40 -3.93
N VAL A 409 24.30 10.35 -3.26
CA VAL A 409 24.29 10.27 -1.80
C VAL A 409 25.14 11.34 -1.12
N ASP A 410 26.26 11.72 -1.74
CA ASP A 410 27.16 12.74 -1.17
C ASP A 410 26.50 14.14 -1.16
N ASP A 411 25.67 14.46 -2.17
CA ASP A 411 24.91 15.71 -2.19
C ASP A 411 23.85 15.72 -1.09
N LEU A 412 23.19 14.58 -0.87
CA LEU A 412 22.22 14.43 0.23
C LEU A 412 22.89 14.57 1.60
N ILE A 413 24.05 13.93 1.79
CA ILE A 413 24.82 14.03 3.05
C ILE A 413 25.29 15.46 3.28
N ALA A 414 25.76 16.14 2.24
CA ALA A 414 26.20 17.52 2.37
C ALA A 414 25.05 18.47 2.79
N ASP A 415 23.84 18.28 2.22
CA ASP A 415 22.68 19.08 2.60
C ASP A 415 22.21 18.78 4.03
N LEU A 416 22.19 17.50 4.42
CA LEU A 416 21.83 17.10 5.78
C LEU A 416 22.85 17.61 6.82
N ASP A 417 24.16 17.57 6.50
CA ASP A 417 25.23 18.03 7.38
C ASP A 417 25.14 19.54 7.62
N GLN A 418 25.02 20.33 6.54
CA GLN A 418 24.89 21.78 6.68
C GLN A 418 23.63 22.19 7.46
N ALA A 419 22.50 21.49 7.26
CA ALA A 419 21.26 21.76 7.96
C ALA A 419 21.34 21.36 9.44
N LEU A 420 21.98 20.23 9.77
CA LEU A 420 22.25 19.83 11.15
C LEU A 420 23.18 20.81 11.86
N ASN A 421 24.19 21.36 11.19
CA ASN A 421 25.10 22.35 11.78
C ASN A 421 24.42 23.70 12.03
N ALA A 422 23.35 24.02 11.28
CA ALA A 422 22.56 25.24 11.45
C ALA A 422 21.46 25.12 12.57
N SER A 423 21.21 23.90 13.07
CA SER A 423 20.14 23.61 14.04
C SER A 423 20.55 23.76 15.51
#